data_80ffd885379d82610c63db6cc135fa7e
#
_entry.id   80ffd885379d82610c63db6cc135fa7e
#
_cell.length_a   1.000
_cell.length_b   1.000
_cell.length_c   1.000
_cell.angle_alpha   90.00
_cell.angle_beta   90.00
_cell.angle_gamma   90.00
#
_symmetry.space_group_name_H-M   'P 1'
#
loop_
_entity.id
_entity.type
_entity.pdbx_description
1 polymer ?
#
loop_
_entity_poly.entity_id
_entity_poly.type
_entity_poly.pdbx_seq_one_letter_code
_entity_poly.pdbx_strand_id
1 'polypeptide(L)'
;MKIQDFQKMVSVSPNAVVLLEGRREISEADAMAARNFGEFLARRFPALRFRSGNAEGADQAFSDGVAKVDARRLQIVAPYASHRKKNRNPAAVYSSPDDLSPEQVEEVIKKTAAASPKVGRLLNRWKDGGALAAKATYLLRDTMKVLGHSEEFPMPVCGIFFIDLSDPMAGGTGHTIRVCQQESVPVAFQNEWLGWMSAMGA
;
A
#
# COMPACT_ATOMS: atom_id res chain seq x y z
N MET A 1 5.66 -14.48 5.46
CA MET A 1 4.68 -14.55 6.60
C MET A 1 3.76 -15.74 6.41
N LYS A 2 3.47 -16.51 7.47
CA LYS A 2 2.54 -17.64 7.39
C LYS A 2 1.09 -17.17 7.46
N ILE A 3 0.16 -17.95 6.91
CA ILE A 3 -1.28 -17.63 6.93
C ILE A 3 -1.82 -17.52 8.35
N GLN A 4 -1.36 -18.37 9.27
CA GLN A 4 -1.78 -18.35 10.68
C GLN A 4 -1.39 -17.03 11.38
N ASP A 5 -0.20 -16.50 11.06
CA ASP A 5 0.27 -15.22 11.59
C ASP A 5 -0.61 -14.08 11.07
N PHE A 6 -0.94 -14.09 9.78
CA PHE A 6 -1.88 -13.15 9.18
C PHE A 6 -3.24 -13.20 9.86
N GLN A 7 -3.84 -14.39 9.98
CA GLN A 7 -5.14 -14.58 10.63
C GLN A 7 -5.14 -14.05 12.07
N LYS A 8 -4.09 -14.32 12.83
CA LYS A 8 -3.94 -13.82 14.20
C LYS A 8 -3.91 -12.29 14.23
N MET A 9 -3.09 -11.65 13.39
CA MET A 9 -2.98 -10.18 13.35
C MET A 9 -4.30 -9.51 13.03
N VAL A 10 -5.05 -10.01 12.03
CA VAL A 10 -6.30 -9.39 11.62
C VAL A 10 -7.47 -9.68 12.57
N SER A 11 -7.37 -10.72 13.42
CA SER A 11 -8.43 -11.05 14.38
C SER A 11 -8.39 -10.22 15.66
N VAL A 12 -7.22 -9.68 16.03
CA VAL A 12 -7.05 -8.93 17.31
C VAL A 12 -7.35 -7.44 17.15
N SER A 13 -7.48 -6.93 15.95
CA SER A 13 -7.72 -5.51 15.69
C SER A 13 -8.98 -5.32 14.86
N PRO A 14 -10.10 -4.92 15.47
CA PRO A 14 -11.28 -4.51 14.70
C PRO A 14 -10.91 -3.33 13.81
N ASN A 15 -11.30 -3.38 12.54
CA ASN A 15 -10.93 -2.40 11.51
C ASN A 15 -9.42 -2.36 11.15
N ALA A 16 -8.70 -3.47 11.31
CA ALA A 16 -7.33 -3.58 10.87
C ALA A 16 -7.19 -3.17 9.38
N VAL A 17 -6.08 -2.50 9.07
CA VAL A 17 -5.73 -2.11 7.71
C VAL A 17 -4.66 -3.06 7.19
N VAL A 18 -4.88 -3.59 5.98
CA VAL A 18 -3.90 -4.38 5.22
C VAL A 18 -3.43 -3.57 4.03
N LEU A 19 -2.13 -3.37 3.89
CA LEU A 19 -1.53 -2.72 2.74
C LEU A 19 -1.47 -3.71 1.57
N LEU A 20 -2.00 -3.34 0.40
CA LEU A 20 -1.99 -4.09 -0.84
C LEU A 20 -1.21 -3.32 -1.90
N GLU A 21 -0.08 -3.83 -2.31
CA GLU A 21 0.83 -3.09 -3.19
C GLU A 21 1.65 -4.03 -4.08
N GLY A 22 2.19 -3.49 -5.16
CA GLY A 22 3.14 -4.22 -5.96
C GLY A 22 3.68 -3.45 -7.16
N ARG A 23 4.33 -4.19 -8.04
CA ARG A 23 4.92 -3.64 -9.26
C ARG A 23 3.85 -3.24 -10.28
N ARG A 24 4.20 -2.26 -11.10
CA ARG A 24 3.31 -1.73 -12.14
C ARG A 24 3.15 -2.68 -13.32
N GLU A 25 4.26 -3.29 -13.72
CA GLU A 25 4.29 -4.22 -14.85
C GLU A 25 4.10 -5.65 -14.35
N ILE A 26 2.94 -6.21 -14.57
CA ILE A 26 2.56 -7.59 -14.24
C ILE A 26 1.84 -8.20 -15.42
N SER A 27 1.89 -9.53 -15.55
CA SER A 27 1.13 -10.24 -16.56
C SER A 27 -0.38 -10.19 -16.28
N GLU A 28 -1.21 -10.44 -17.27
CA GLU A 28 -2.66 -10.52 -17.09
C GLU A 28 -3.04 -11.66 -16.12
N ALA A 29 -2.33 -12.78 -16.16
CA ALA A 29 -2.51 -13.88 -15.21
C ALA A 29 -2.21 -13.47 -13.77
N ASP A 30 -1.13 -12.71 -13.55
CA ASP A 30 -0.77 -12.17 -12.23
C ASP A 30 -1.76 -11.12 -11.76
N ALA A 31 -2.24 -10.25 -12.66
CA ALA A 31 -3.29 -9.29 -12.36
C ALA A 31 -4.59 -9.98 -11.94
N MET A 32 -4.96 -11.07 -12.63
CA MET A 32 -6.11 -11.89 -12.25
C MET A 32 -5.92 -12.54 -10.88
N ALA A 33 -4.74 -13.09 -10.59
CA ALA A 33 -4.43 -13.69 -9.29
C ALA A 33 -4.51 -12.64 -8.16
N ALA A 34 -3.94 -11.45 -8.35
CA ALA A 34 -4.00 -10.36 -7.38
C ALA A 34 -5.45 -9.87 -7.16
N ARG A 35 -6.24 -9.75 -8.24
CA ARG A 35 -7.67 -9.38 -8.16
C ARG A 35 -8.47 -10.42 -7.38
N ASN A 36 -8.32 -11.70 -7.71
CA ASN A 36 -9.02 -12.78 -7.02
C ASN A 36 -8.64 -12.84 -5.54
N PHE A 37 -7.36 -12.58 -5.22
CA PHE A 37 -6.90 -12.55 -3.85
C PHE A 37 -7.46 -11.35 -3.07
N GLY A 38 -7.52 -10.16 -3.67
CA GLY A 38 -8.16 -8.99 -3.08
C GLY A 38 -9.64 -9.22 -2.78
N GLU A 39 -10.38 -9.83 -3.74
CA GLU A 39 -11.78 -10.23 -3.56
C GLU A 39 -11.93 -11.26 -2.44
N PHE A 40 -11.08 -12.28 -2.42
CA PHE A 40 -11.07 -13.31 -1.39
C PHE A 40 -10.87 -12.73 0.01
N LEU A 41 -9.87 -11.88 0.20
CA LEU A 41 -9.62 -11.22 1.50
C LEU A 41 -10.83 -10.38 1.94
N ALA A 42 -11.41 -9.63 1.00
CA ALA A 42 -12.56 -8.80 1.29
C ALA A 42 -13.80 -9.60 1.69
N ARG A 43 -14.04 -10.76 1.08
CA ARG A 43 -15.14 -11.67 1.46
C ARG A 43 -14.88 -12.37 2.79
N ARG A 44 -13.66 -12.86 3.00
CA ARG A 44 -13.29 -13.70 4.15
C ARG A 44 -13.15 -12.92 5.44
N PHE A 45 -12.75 -11.65 5.34
CA PHE A 45 -12.50 -10.76 6.48
C PHE A 45 -13.30 -9.46 6.34
N PRO A 46 -14.61 -9.45 6.66
CA PRO A 46 -15.49 -8.30 6.38
C PRO A 46 -15.14 -7.04 7.16
N ALA A 47 -14.44 -7.14 8.29
CA ALA A 47 -14.02 -6.00 9.10
C ALA A 47 -12.71 -5.35 8.61
N LEU A 48 -11.94 -5.99 7.71
CA LEU A 48 -10.68 -5.41 7.21
C LEU A 48 -10.92 -4.21 6.32
N ARG A 49 -10.04 -3.23 6.44
CA ARG A 49 -9.82 -2.17 5.45
C ARG A 49 -8.54 -2.46 4.67
N PHE A 50 -8.48 -1.95 3.45
CA PHE A 50 -7.38 -2.23 2.52
C PHE A 50 -6.79 -0.92 2.03
N ARG A 51 -5.48 -0.77 2.14
CA ARG A 51 -4.77 0.43 1.70
C ARG A 51 -3.95 0.14 0.46
N SER A 52 -3.97 1.07 -0.51
CA SER A 52 -3.21 0.98 -1.74
C SER A 52 -2.74 2.35 -2.21
N GLY A 53 -1.72 2.36 -3.08
CA GLY A 53 -1.32 3.56 -3.82
C GLY A 53 -2.11 3.79 -5.10
N ASN A 54 -2.97 2.87 -5.49
CA ASN A 54 -3.76 2.91 -6.72
C ASN A 54 -2.89 3.17 -7.98
N ALA A 55 -1.68 2.60 -7.99
CA ALA A 55 -0.86 2.57 -9.18
C ALA A 55 -1.41 1.52 -10.17
N GLU A 56 -1.04 1.62 -11.44
CA GLU A 56 -1.32 0.56 -12.41
C GLU A 56 -0.63 -0.75 -12.00
N GLY A 57 -1.11 -1.87 -12.51
CA GLY A 57 -0.56 -3.18 -12.21
C GLY A 57 -1.14 -3.79 -10.93
N ALA A 58 -0.29 -4.26 -10.02
CA ALA A 58 -0.71 -5.01 -8.83
C ALA A 58 -1.62 -4.23 -7.89
N ASP A 59 -1.28 -2.96 -7.60
CA ASP A 59 -2.11 -2.09 -6.74
C ASP A 59 -3.55 -2.02 -7.25
N GLN A 60 -3.71 -1.74 -8.56
CA GLN A 60 -5.02 -1.65 -9.20
C GLN A 60 -5.74 -2.99 -9.16
N ALA A 61 -5.04 -4.08 -9.48
CA ALA A 61 -5.63 -5.41 -9.51
C ALA A 61 -6.17 -5.83 -8.14
N PHE A 62 -5.40 -5.67 -7.07
CA PHE A 62 -5.87 -5.91 -5.71
C PHE A 62 -7.08 -5.03 -5.36
N SER A 63 -7.00 -3.72 -5.66
CA SER A 63 -8.06 -2.76 -5.36
C SER A 63 -9.36 -3.10 -6.11
N ASP A 64 -9.28 -3.52 -7.37
CA ASP A 64 -10.42 -3.98 -8.16
C ASP A 64 -11.10 -5.21 -7.51
N GLY A 65 -10.31 -6.14 -6.97
CA GLY A 65 -10.82 -7.29 -6.25
C GLY A 65 -11.58 -6.90 -4.99
N VAL A 66 -11.01 -6.03 -4.18
CA VAL A 66 -11.67 -5.50 -2.97
C VAL A 66 -12.95 -4.73 -3.35
N ALA A 67 -12.90 -3.89 -4.38
CA ALA A 67 -14.02 -3.06 -4.81
C ALA A 67 -15.23 -3.87 -5.28
N LYS A 68 -15.03 -5.08 -5.83
CA LYS A 68 -16.12 -6.00 -6.17
C LYS A 68 -16.97 -6.42 -4.96
N VAL A 69 -16.39 -6.38 -3.76
CA VAL A 69 -17.08 -6.71 -2.51
C VAL A 69 -17.61 -5.46 -1.83
N ASP A 70 -16.72 -4.51 -1.53
CA ASP A 70 -17.09 -3.22 -0.95
C ASP A 70 -15.95 -2.19 -1.12
N ALA A 71 -16.11 -1.27 -2.04
CA ALA A 71 -15.14 -0.23 -2.32
C ALA A 71 -14.97 0.79 -1.16
N ARG A 72 -15.93 0.91 -0.23
CA ARG A 72 -15.84 1.77 0.95
C ARG A 72 -14.72 1.35 1.91
N ARG A 73 -14.24 0.12 1.78
CA ARG A 73 -13.15 -0.45 2.56
C ARG A 73 -11.76 -0.16 1.99
N LEU A 74 -11.70 0.53 0.83
CA LEU A 74 -10.46 0.97 0.22
C LEU A 74 -10.02 2.33 0.77
N GLN A 75 -8.78 2.39 1.22
CA GLN A 75 -8.04 3.59 1.55
C GLN A 75 -6.97 3.81 0.48
N ILE A 76 -7.08 4.89 -0.27
CA ILE A 76 -6.15 5.20 -1.35
C ILE A 76 -5.27 6.37 -0.94
N VAL A 77 -3.97 6.13 -0.84
CA VAL A 77 -3.00 7.21 -0.63
C VAL A 77 -2.43 7.62 -1.98
N ALA A 78 -2.88 8.76 -2.48
CA ALA A 78 -2.45 9.34 -3.74
C ALA A 78 -1.18 10.21 -3.54
N PRO A 79 -0.34 10.43 -4.57
CA PRO A 79 0.83 11.29 -4.44
C PRO A 79 0.48 12.77 -4.23
N TYR A 80 -0.68 13.21 -4.69
CA TYR A 80 -1.25 14.56 -4.50
C TYR A 80 -2.77 14.53 -4.68
N ALA A 81 -3.47 15.50 -4.12
CA ALA A 81 -4.93 15.53 -4.03
C ALA A 81 -5.68 15.43 -5.37
N SER A 82 -5.11 15.91 -6.49
CA SER A 82 -5.73 15.84 -7.81
C SER A 82 -5.35 14.61 -8.64
N HIS A 83 -4.50 13.72 -8.11
CA HIS A 83 -4.01 12.56 -8.86
C HIS A 83 -5.15 11.65 -9.33
N ARG A 84 -5.18 11.37 -10.65
CA ARG A 84 -6.17 10.48 -11.29
C ARG A 84 -7.63 10.75 -10.88
N LYS A 85 -8.00 11.99 -10.59
CA LYS A 85 -9.31 12.37 -10.06
C LYS A 85 -10.48 11.83 -10.89
N LYS A 86 -10.35 11.78 -12.22
CA LYS A 86 -11.39 11.27 -13.14
C LYS A 86 -11.60 9.74 -13.03
N ASN A 87 -10.59 9.01 -12.57
CA ASN A 87 -10.61 7.54 -12.50
C ASN A 87 -10.74 7.04 -11.06
N ARG A 88 -11.12 7.91 -10.11
CA ARG A 88 -11.31 7.53 -8.72
C ARG A 88 -12.60 6.75 -8.52
N ASN A 89 -12.53 5.70 -7.70
CA ASN A 89 -13.74 5.06 -7.20
C ASN A 89 -14.39 6.00 -6.17
N PRO A 90 -15.64 6.48 -6.38
CA PRO A 90 -16.27 7.46 -5.51
C PRO A 90 -16.60 6.92 -4.10
N ALA A 91 -16.61 5.61 -3.93
CA ALA A 91 -16.87 4.99 -2.63
C ALA A 91 -15.61 4.79 -1.78
N ALA A 92 -14.40 4.85 -2.39
CA ALA A 92 -13.14 4.71 -1.67
C ALA A 92 -12.76 6.02 -0.96
N VAL A 93 -12.02 5.90 0.15
CA VAL A 93 -11.50 7.05 0.90
C VAL A 93 -10.11 7.39 0.37
N TYR A 94 -9.86 8.68 0.13
CA TYR A 94 -8.60 9.16 -0.44
C TYR A 94 -7.86 10.07 0.53
N SER A 95 -6.53 9.94 0.55
CA SER A 95 -5.63 10.87 1.21
C SER A 95 -4.35 11.08 0.39
N SER A 96 -3.58 12.10 0.71
CA SER A 96 -2.34 12.45 0.05
C SER A 96 -1.39 13.18 1.02
N PRO A 97 -0.10 13.38 0.68
CA PRO A 97 0.79 14.20 1.49
C PRO A 97 0.31 15.64 1.70
N ASP A 98 -0.63 16.13 0.88
CA ASP A 98 -1.23 17.47 1.05
C ASP A 98 -2.13 17.56 2.30
N ASP A 99 -2.57 16.41 2.84
CA ASP A 99 -3.45 16.34 4.01
C ASP A 99 -2.69 16.26 5.34
N LEU A 100 -1.35 16.20 5.30
CA LEU A 100 -0.49 16.07 6.48
C LEU A 100 -0.27 17.41 7.18
N SER A 101 -0.21 17.39 8.52
CA SER A 101 0.29 18.53 9.29
C SER A 101 1.79 18.77 9.04
N PRO A 102 2.32 19.97 9.32
CA PRO A 102 3.76 20.23 9.18
C PRO A 102 4.63 19.21 9.92
N GLU A 103 4.26 18.82 11.13
CA GLU A 103 4.97 17.85 11.97
C GLU A 103 4.93 16.45 11.34
N GLN A 104 3.78 16.04 10.79
CA GLN A 104 3.65 14.77 10.07
C GLN A 104 4.49 14.76 8.80
N VAL A 105 4.54 15.87 8.06
CA VAL A 105 5.40 16.01 6.88
C VAL A 105 6.87 15.81 7.25
N GLU A 106 7.35 16.44 8.34
CA GLU A 106 8.73 16.26 8.80
C GLU A 106 9.04 14.81 9.16
N GLU A 107 8.13 14.14 9.86
CA GLU A 107 8.28 12.73 10.20
C GLU A 107 8.32 11.83 8.95
N VAL A 108 7.40 12.04 8.01
CA VAL A 108 7.35 11.29 6.75
C VAL A 108 8.63 11.51 5.94
N ILE A 109 9.14 12.75 5.85
CA ILE A 109 10.42 13.06 5.20
C ILE A 109 11.58 12.31 5.87
N LYS A 110 11.67 12.36 7.20
CA LYS A 110 12.71 11.68 7.99
C LYS A 110 12.71 10.17 7.74
N LYS A 111 11.54 9.53 7.82
CA LYS A 111 11.37 8.08 7.58
C LYS A 111 11.66 7.70 6.12
N THR A 112 11.24 8.54 5.16
CA THR A 112 11.53 8.34 3.74
C THR A 112 13.05 8.41 3.48
N ALA A 113 13.74 9.39 4.07
CA ALA A 113 15.19 9.53 3.94
C ALA A 113 15.93 8.33 4.56
N ALA A 114 15.48 7.82 5.70
CA ALA A 114 16.03 6.63 6.33
C ALA A 114 15.87 5.38 5.47
N ALA A 115 14.69 5.17 4.87
CA ALA A 115 14.42 4.04 3.98
C ALA A 115 15.13 4.16 2.61
N SER A 116 15.45 5.38 2.18
CA SER A 116 16.08 5.66 0.89
C SER A 116 17.10 6.82 0.99
N PRO A 117 18.29 6.61 1.60
CA PRO A 117 19.24 7.69 1.87
C PRO A 117 19.67 8.49 0.64
N LYS A 118 19.72 7.83 -0.54
CA LYS A 118 20.11 8.47 -1.80
C LYS A 118 19.19 9.61 -2.26
N VAL A 119 17.98 9.68 -1.73
CA VAL A 119 16.98 10.69 -2.11
C VAL A 119 16.79 11.80 -1.09
N GLY A 120 17.51 11.78 0.03
CA GLY A 120 17.33 12.74 1.13
C GLY A 120 17.30 14.21 0.70
N ARG A 121 18.24 14.63 -0.18
CA ARG A 121 18.26 16.00 -0.71
C ARG A 121 17.07 16.33 -1.61
N LEU A 122 16.47 15.33 -2.25
CA LEU A 122 15.32 15.48 -3.12
C LEU A 122 14.05 15.74 -2.33
N LEU A 123 13.94 15.14 -1.14
CA LEU A 123 12.71 15.19 -0.34
C LEU A 123 12.33 16.60 0.09
N ASN A 124 13.33 17.45 0.38
CA ASN A 124 13.08 18.85 0.76
C ASN A 124 12.47 19.69 -0.38
N ARG A 125 12.50 19.18 -1.60
CA ARG A 125 12.02 19.86 -2.81
C ARG A 125 10.69 19.32 -3.32
N TRP A 126 9.99 18.54 -2.51
CA TRP A 126 8.75 17.88 -2.97
C TRP A 126 7.62 18.84 -3.38
N LYS A 127 7.66 20.08 -2.86
CA LYS A 127 6.70 21.16 -3.20
C LYS A 127 7.16 22.07 -4.36
N ASP A 128 8.41 21.94 -4.82
CA ASP A 128 8.98 22.88 -5.82
C ASP A 128 8.40 22.70 -7.23
N GLY A 129 7.68 21.61 -7.49
CA GLY A 129 7.20 21.25 -8.83
C GLY A 129 8.27 20.60 -9.71
N GLY A 130 7.85 20.09 -10.87
CA GLY A 130 8.72 19.40 -11.84
C GLY A 130 8.97 17.93 -11.52
N ALA A 131 9.76 17.25 -12.36
CA ALA A 131 9.95 15.80 -12.32
C ALA A 131 10.62 15.30 -11.02
N LEU A 132 11.55 16.07 -10.46
CA LEU A 132 12.23 15.71 -9.21
C LEU A 132 11.29 15.81 -8.00
N ALA A 133 10.47 16.86 -7.94
CA ALA A 133 9.46 17.01 -6.90
C ALA A 133 8.41 15.90 -7.01
N ALA A 134 7.98 15.54 -8.21
CA ALA A 134 7.08 14.41 -8.43
C ALA A 134 7.65 13.10 -7.87
N LYS A 135 8.95 12.80 -8.13
CA LYS A 135 9.59 11.62 -7.56
C LYS A 135 9.62 11.64 -6.03
N ALA A 136 9.93 12.78 -5.43
CA ALA A 136 9.89 12.95 -3.97
C ALA A 136 8.48 12.69 -3.43
N THR A 137 7.47 13.30 -4.04
CA THR A 137 6.05 13.12 -3.64
C THR A 137 5.60 11.67 -3.69
N TYR A 138 6.00 10.91 -4.71
CA TYR A 138 5.70 9.47 -4.77
C TYR A 138 6.35 8.69 -3.62
N LEU A 139 7.58 9.00 -3.24
CA LEU A 139 8.26 8.34 -2.12
C LEU A 139 7.63 8.73 -0.77
N LEU A 140 7.26 10.00 -0.59
CA LEU A 140 6.53 10.45 0.61
C LEU A 140 5.19 9.72 0.72
N ARG A 141 4.43 9.62 -0.37
CA ARG A 141 3.21 8.85 -0.44
C ARG A 141 3.43 7.38 -0.05
N ASP A 142 4.51 6.77 -0.53
CA ASP A 142 4.83 5.37 -0.24
C ASP A 142 5.15 5.17 1.24
N THR A 143 5.87 6.10 1.86
CA THR A 143 6.11 6.11 3.31
C THR A 143 4.81 6.33 4.10
N MET A 144 4.00 7.31 3.71
CA MET A 144 2.73 7.65 4.36
C MET A 144 1.76 6.46 4.37
N LYS A 145 1.76 5.62 3.33
CA LYS A 145 0.95 4.38 3.30
C LYS A 145 1.26 3.44 4.46
N VAL A 146 2.52 3.40 4.90
CA VAL A 146 2.97 2.52 5.99
C VAL A 146 2.79 3.19 7.35
N LEU A 147 3.18 4.45 7.50
CA LEU A 147 3.06 5.13 8.80
C LEU A 147 1.62 5.35 9.23
N GLY A 148 0.70 5.55 8.27
CA GLY A 148 -0.59 6.15 8.56
C GLY A 148 -0.42 7.62 8.96
N HIS A 149 -1.51 8.30 9.32
CA HIS A 149 -1.45 9.72 9.72
C HIS A 149 -2.67 10.19 10.51
N SER A 150 -3.65 9.33 10.74
CA SER A 150 -4.87 9.63 11.49
C SER A 150 -5.56 8.35 11.99
N GLU A 151 -6.58 8.51 12.83
CA GLU A 151 -7.43 7.38 13.24
C GLU A 151 -8.13 6.70 12.06
N GLU A 152 -8.50 7.46 11.02
CA GLU A 152 -9.05 6.90 9.80
C GLU A 152 -7.99 6.17 8.97
N PHE A 153 -6.76 6.65 8.99
CA PHE A 153 -5.60 6.07 8.28
C PHE A 153 -4.54 5.60 9.29
N PRO A 154 -4.81 4.57 10.13
CA PRO A 154 -3.84 4.05 11.08
C PRO A 154 -2.71 3.30 10.38
N MET A 155 -1.64 2.99 11.08
CA MET A 155 -0.59 2.08 10.58
C MET A 155 -1.21 0.72 10.18
N PRO A 156 -0.86 0.15 9.01
CA PRO A 156 -1.35 -1.17 8.61
C PRO A 156 -0.77 -2.27 9.51
N VAL A 157 -1.55 -3.30 9.77
CA VAL A 157 -1.10 -4.47 10.57
C VAL A 157 -0.14 -5.36 9.79
N CYS A 158 -0.21 -5.35 8.47
CA CYS A 158 0.73 -6.03 7.57
C CYS A 158 0.61 -5.51 6.14
N GLY A 159 1.60 -5.85 5.30
CA GLY A 159 1.61 -5.60 3.87
C GLY A 159 1.60 -6.89 3.05
N ILE A 160 0.83 -6.90 1.98
CA ILE A 160 0.75 -7.96 0.98
C ILE A 160 1.23 -7.39 -0.34
N PHE A 161 2.26 -8.00 -0.89
CA PHE A 161 3.00 -7.45 -2.03
C PHE A 161 3.06 -8.42 -3.20
N PHE A 162 2.94 -7.87 -4.40
CA PHE A 162 3.33 -8.53 -5.65
C PHE A 162 4.61 -7.86 -6.17
N ILE A 163 5.74 -8.57 -6.14
CA ILE A 163 7.08 -8.02 -6.40
C ILE A 163 7.81 -8.75 -7.53
N ASP A 164 8.91 -8.20 -7.97
CA ASP A 164 9.93 -8.97 -8.68
C ASP A 164 10.72 -9.79 -7.65
N LEU A 165 10.56 -11.11 -7.69
CA LEU A 165 11.25 -12.00 -6.74
C LEU A 165 12.78 -12.02 -6.97
N SER A 166 13.26 -11.62 -8.16
CA SER A 166 14.68 -11.50 -8.45
C SER A 166 15.30 -10.19 -7.92
N ASP A 167 14.48 -9.12 -7.78
CA ASP A 167 14.88 -7.84 -7.19
C ASP A 167 13.76 -7.24 -6.32
N PRO A 168 13.49 -7.83 -5.15
CA PRO A 168 12.35 -7.46 -4.30
C PRO A 168 12.43 -6.02 -3.75
N MET A 169 13.62 -5.43 -3.77
CA MET A 169 13.85 -4.08 -3.24
C MET A 169 13.87 -3.00 -4.32
N ALA A 170 13.48 -3.31 -5.56
CA ALA A 170 13.44 -2.36 -6.67
C ALA A 170 12.32 -1.32 -6.52
N GLY A 171 12.58 -0.12 -7.04
CA GLY A 171 11.60 0.93 -7.25
C GLY A 171 10.84 1.42 -6.02
N GLY A 172 9.62 1.89 -6.22
CA GLY A 172 8.72 2.37 -5.16
C GLY A 172 8.25 1.26 -4.24
N THR A 173 7.94 0.08 -4.79
CA THR A 173 7.55 -1.10 -4.01
C THR A 173 8.65 -1.51 -3.03
N GLY A 174 9.91 -1.56 -3.48
CA GLY A 174 11.05 -1.83 -2.61
C GLY A 174 11.27 -0.74 -1.55
N HIS A 175 10.95 0.53 -1.86
CA HIS A 175 10.95 1.59 -0.85
C HIS A 175 9.89 1.32 0.23
N THR A 176 8.66 1.01 -0.16
CA THR A 176 7.58 0.69 0.79
C THR A 176 7.94 -0.51 1.68
N ILE A 177 8.55 -1.56 1.12
CA ILE A 177 9.02 -2.72 1.89
C ILE A 177 10.06 -2.30 2.95
N ARG A 178 11.03 -1.44 2.59
CA ARG A 178 12.03 -0.92 3.57
C ARG A 178 11.37 -0.12 4.69
N VAL A 179 10.35 0.68 4.38
CA VAL A 179 9.58 1.38 5.42
C VAL A 179 8.84 0.39 6.30
N CYS A 180 8.20 -0.64 5.73
CA CYS A 180 7.57 -1.72 6.51
C CYS A 180 8.57 -2.39 7.47
N GLN A 181 9.79 -2.67 7.00
CA GLN A 181 10.85 -3.26 7.84
C GLN A 181 11.26 -2.33 8.99
N GLN A 182 11.42 -1.03 8.73
CA GLN A 182 11.76 -0.03 9.75
C GLN A 182 10.68 0.10 10.82
N GLU A 183 9.42 0.02 10.42
CA GLU A 183 8.26 0.16 11.32
C GLU A 183 7.77 -1.19 11.87
N SER A 184 8.52 -2.27 11.64
CA SER A 184 8.15 -3.62 12.09
C SER A 184 6.77 -4.09 11.58
N VAL A 185 6.34 -3.61 10.41
CA VAL A 185 5.13 -4.05 9.73
C VAL A 185 5.46 -5.32 8.93
N PRO A 186 4.89 -6.48 9.28
CA PRO A 186 5.14 -7.74 8.59
C PRO A 186 4.69 -7.69 7.13
N VAL A 187 5.43 -8.38 6.25
CA VAL A 187 5.09 -8.43 4.82
C VAL A 187 4.94 -9.87 4.33
N ALA A 188 4.09 -10.08 3.32
CA ALA A 188 3.96 -11.32 2.58
C ALA A 188 4.10 -11.05 1.07
N PHE A 189 4.83 -11.92 0.38
CA PHE A 189 5.02 -11.86 -1.06
C PHE A 189 4.18 -12.91 -1.77
N GLN A 190 4.05 -12.81 -3.11
CA GLN A 190 3.20 -13.71 -3.90
C GLN A 190 3.52 -15.21 -3.75
N ASN A 191 4.77 -15.59 -3.56
CA ASN A 191 5.16 -16.97 -3.29
C ASN A 191 4.66 -17.49 -1.93
N GLU A 192 4.16 -16.64 -1.06
CA GLU A 192 3.55 -16.99 0.21
C GLU A 192 2.02 -16.92 0.11
N TRP A 193 1.47 -15.76 -0.26
CA TRP A 193 0.02 -15.52 -0.19
C TRP A 193 -0.80 -16.22 -1.30
N LEU A 194 -0.19 -16.61 -2.43
CA LEU A 194 -0.91 -17.39 -3.46
C LEU A 194 -1.46 -18.71 -2.93
N GLY A 195 -0.77 -19.34 -1.98
CA GLY A 195 -1.25 -20.55 -1.33
C GLY A 195 -2.32 -20.36 -0.25
N TRP A 196 -2.59 -19.13 0.17
CA TRP A 196 -3.49 -18.90 1.31
C TRP A 196 -4.95 -19.18 0.98
N MET A 197 -5.40 -18.94 -0.25
CA MET A 197 -6.78 -19.23 -0.67
C MET A 197 -7.09 -20.71 -0.49
N SER A 198 -6.26 -21.58 -1.05
CA SER A 198 -6.42 -23.04 -0.91
C SER A 198 -6.29 -23.50 0.56
N ALA A 199 -5.37 -22.91 1.32
CA ALA A 199 -5.18 -23.23 2.73
C ALA A 199 -6.37 -22.82 3.62
N MET A 200 -7.20 -21.87 3.18
CA MET A 200 -8.41 -21.41 3.88
C MET A 200 -9.70 -21.98 3.31
N GLY A 201 -9.63 -22.94 2.37
CA GLY A 201 -10.80 -23.65 1.84
C GLY A 201 -11.63 -22.84 0.83
N ALA A 202 -10.95 -22.00 0.04
CA ALA A 202 -11.57 -21.24 -1.05
C ALA A 202 -11.47 -21.99 -2.38
#